data_c52783f5a228ec035311ecabd1214324
#
_entry.id   c52783f5a228ec035311ecabd1214324
#
_cell.length_a   1.000
_cell.length_b   1.000
_cell.length_c   1.000
_cell.angle_alpha   90.00
_cell.angle_beta   90.00
_cell.angle_gamma   90.00
#
_symmetry.space_group_name_H-M   'P 1'
#
loop_
_entity.id
_entity.type
_entity.pdbx_description
1 polymer ?
#
loop_
_entity_poly.entity_id
_entity_poly.type
_entity_poly.pdbx_seq_one_letter_code
_entity_poly.pdbx_strand_id
1 'polypeptide(L)'
;LVGSEMCIRDSAKAGAGVILISGYDGGTGAAPKNSVYNAGLPWELGLAEAHQTLIMNDLRSRVVIETDGKLMTGRDLAIATLLGAEEFGFATAPLVTMGCVMMRVCNLDTCPVGVATQNPILRKRFKGKPEYIENFMRFIAQELREYMAQLGFKTVDEMVGRSDLLEPKDDVKNIDLSKILNLSLIHI
;
A
#
# COMPACT_ATOMS: atom_id res chain seq x y z
N LEU A 1 -16.12 -3.05 10.77
CA LEU A 1 -16.01 -2.50 9.40
C LEU A 1 -17.23 -1.63 9.00
N VAL A 2 -18.37 -1.78 9.63
CA VAL A 2 -19.60 -1.00 9.33
C VAL A 2 -19.43 0.53 9.46
N GLY A 3 -18.36 1.02 10.09
CA GLY A 3 -18.05 2.45 10.20
C GLY A 3 -17.19 3.03 9.09
N SER A 4 -16.37 2.21 8.41
CA SER A 4 -15.42 2.68 7.39
C SER A 4 -16.12 3.12 6.10
N GLU A 5 -17.13 2.40 5.66
CA GLU A 5 -17.92 2.74 4.46
C GLU A 5 -18.54 4.13 4.56
N MET A 6 -19.12 4.46 5.71
CA MET A 6 -19.67 5.80 5.95
C MET A 6 -18.61 6.88 5.92
N CYS A 7 -17.45 6.64 6.57
CA CYS A 7 -16.35 7.59 6.60
C CYS A 7 -15.76 7.85 5.21
N ILE A 8 -15.58 6.81 4.39
CA ILE A 8 -15.06 6.91 3.01
C ILE A 8 -16.01 7.74 2.15
N ARG A 9 -17.31 7.39 2.16
CA ARG A 9 -18.35 8.13 1.43
C ARG A 9 -18.43 9.58 1.85
N ASP A 10 -18.45 9.83 3.15
CA ASP A 10 -18.63 11.19 3.70
C ASP A 10 -17.38 12.05 3.46
N SER A 11 -16.18 11.47 3.50
CA SER A 11 -14.94 12.16 3.12
C SER A 11 -14.98 12.60 1.65
N ALA A 12 -15.37 11.72 0.75
CA ALA A 12 -15.52 12.04 -0.67
C ALA A 12 -16.58 13.14 -0.91
N LYS A 13 -17.72 13.08 -0.20
CA LYS A 13 -18.77 14.11 -0.27
C LYS A 13 -18.33 15.45 0.31
N ALA A 14 -17.46 15.42 1.33
CA ALA A 14 -16.86 16.64 1.92
C ALA A 14 -15.78 17.28 1.03
N GLY A 15 -15.42 16.66 -0.11
CA GLY A 15 -14.48 17.19 -1.09
C GLY A 15 -13.04 16.74 -0.89
N ALA A 16 -12.79 15.59 -0.25
CA ALA A 16 -11.47 14.98 -0.24
C ALA A 16 -11.03 14.65 -1.67
N GLY A 17 -9.83 15.08 -2.05
CA GLY A 17 -9.23 14.74 -3.35
C GLY A 17 -8.53 13.39 -3.35
N VAL A 18 -7.97 13.01 -2.20
CA VAL A 18 -7.26 11.73 -1.99
C VAL A 18 -7.75 11.09 -0.71
N ILE A 19 -7.93 9.78 -0.73
CA ILE A 19 -8.21 8.96 0.47
C ILE A 19 -7.12 7.89 0.58
N LEU A 20 -6.35 7.97 1.68
CA LEU A 20 -5.30 6.99 2.00
C LEU A 20 -5.89 5.81 2.79
N ILE A 21 -5.68 4.62 2.29
CA ILE A 21 -6.02 3.35 2.94
C ILE A 21 -4.74 2.68 3.42
N SER A 22 -4.57 2.61 4.74
CA SER A 22 -3.41 1.98 5.37
C SER A 22 -3.73 0.60 5.93
N GLY A 23 -2.74 -0.30 5.92
CA GLY A 23 -2.85 -1.63 6.52
C GLY A 23 -2.21 -1.73 7.91
N TYR A 24 -2.35 -2.90 8.54
CA TYR A 24 -1.80 -3.22 9.87
C TYR A 24 -0.28 -3.09 9.95
N ASP A 25 0.43 -3.30 8.86
CA ASP A 25 1.90 -3.21 8.77
C ASP A 25 2.39 -1.79 8.37
N GLY A 26 1.48 -0.83 8.31
CA GLY A 26 1.75 0.59 8.13
C GLY A 26 2.16 1.29 9.43
N GLY A 27 2.28 2.61 9.36
CA GLY A 27 2.61 3.46 10.49
C GLY A 27 4.10 3.67 10.70
N THR A 28 4.48 4.13 11.91
CA THR A 28 5.88 4.44 12.20
C THR A 28 6.78 3.20 12.28
N GLY A 29 7.99 3.28 11.73
CA GLY A 29 9.01 2.23 11.85
C GLY A 29 9.44 1.91 13.28
N ALA A 30 9.16 2.81 14.24
CA ALA A 30 9.43 2.63 15.66
C ALA A 30 8.28 1.93 16.42
N ALA A 31 7.15 1.67 15.79
CA ALA A 31 6.01 1.04 16.45
C ALA A 31 6.39 -0.34 17.03
N PRO A 32 5.95 -0.68 18.25
CA PRO A 32 6.13 -2.01 18.82
C PRO A 32 5.53 -3.10 17.92
N LYS A 33 6.14 -4.28 17.92
CA LYS A 33 5.64 -5.40 17.10
C LYS A 33 4.16 -5.72 17.33
N ASN A 34 3.71 -5.66 18.59
CA ASN A 34 2.31 -5.90 18.91
C ASN A 34 1.35 -4.90 18.25
N SER A 35 1.74 -3.62 18.18
CA SER A 35 0.95 -2.62 17.47
C SER A 35 0.93 -2.87 15.96
N VAL A 36 2.08 -3.24 15.38
CA VAL A 36 2.19 -3.53 13.95
C VAL A 36 1.34 -4.72 13.53
N TYR A 37 1.34 -5.79 14.33
CA TYR A 37 0.65 -7.05 13.94
C TYR A 37 -0.79 -7.15 14.40
N ASN A 38 -1.22 -6.39 15.40
CA ASN A 38 -2.51 -6.59 16.04
C ASN A 38 -3.42 -5.35 16.06
N ALA A 39 -2.96 -4.21 15.55
CA ALA A 39 -3.72 -2.95 15.63
C ALA A 39 -4.52 -2.61 14.36
N GLY A 40 -4.54 -3.47 13.36
CA GLY A 40 -5.26 -3.22 12.12
C GLY A 40 -5.48 -4.48 11.31
N LEU A 41 -6.11 -4.30 10.16
CA LEU A 41 -6.36 -5.35 9.16
C LEU A 41 -5.39 -5.20 7.97
N PRO A 42 -5.21 -6.21 7.13
CA PRO A 42 -4.52 -6.07 5.85
C PRO A 42 -5.13 -4.94 5.00
N TRP A 43 -4.27 -4.16 4.34
CA TRP A 43 -4.72 -3.02 3.50
C TRP A 43 -5.61 -3.48 2.33
N GLU A 44 -5.44 -4.69 1.86
CA GLU A 44 -6.22 -5.29 0.77
C GLU A 44 -7.72 -5.28 1.08
N LEU A 45 -8.09 -5.56 2.33
CA LEU A 45 -9.49 -5.54 2.77
C LEU A 45 -10.08 -4.12 2.72
N GLY A 46 -9.38 -3.17 3.33
CA GLY A 46 -9.84 -1.77 3.38
C GLY A 46 -9.84 -1.11 2.01
N LEU A 47 -8.87 -1.45 1.16
CA LEU A 47 -8.78 -0.92 -0.20
C LEU A 47 -9.94 -1.40 -1.07
N ALA A 48 -10.22 -2.70 -1.08
CA ALA A 48 -11.33 -3.26 -1.84
C ALA A 48 -12.68 -2.69 -1.36
N GLU A 49 -12.88 -2.58 -0.03
CA GLU A 49 -14.08 -1.98 0.56
C GLU A 49 -14.22 -0.51 0.17
N ALA A 50 -13.14 0.27 0.22
CA ALA A 50 -13.14 1.68 -0.16
C ALA A 50 -13.50 1.88 -1.63
N HIS A 51 -12.85 1.13 -2.51
CA HIS A 51 -13.08 1.17 -3.95
C HIS A 51 -14.55 0.84 -4.29
N GLN A 52 -15.06 -0.27 -3.77
CA GLN A 52 -16.45 -0.70 -4.00
C GLN A 52 -17.45 0.30 -3.43
N THR A 53 -17.23 0.82 -2.22
CA THR A 53 -18.09 1.83 -1.60
C THR A 53 -18.19 3.10 -2.44
N LEU A 54 -17.09 3.58 -2.96
CA LEU A 54 -17.05 4.76 -3.83
C LEU A 54 -17.78 4.54 -5.15
N ILE A 55 -17.65 3.35 -5.75
CA ILE A 55 -18.39 2.99 -6.97
C ILE A 55 -19.88 2.93 -6.68
N MET A 56 -20.32 2.22 -5.64
CA MET A 56 -21.75 2.09 -5.27
C MET A 56 -22.42 3.44 -4.97
N ASN A 57 -21.65 4.47 -4.62
CA ASN A 57 -22.17 5.80 -4.32
C ASN A 57 -21.93 6.83 -5.44
N ASP A 58 -21.42 6.41 -6.60
CA ASP A 58 -21.06 7.28 -7.73
C ASP A 58 -20.06 8.39 -7.35
N LEU A 59 -19.10 8.04 -6.52
CA LEU A 59 -18.09 8.95 -6.00
C LEU A 59 -16.66 8.59 -6.45
N ARG A 60 -16.47 7.43 -7.09
CA ARG A 60 -15.13 6.90 -7.40
C ARG A 60 -14.33 7.85 -8.30
N SER A 61 -14.97 8.49 -9.26
CA SER A 61 -14.35 9.44 -10.21
C SER A 61 -13.92 10.76 -9.57
N ARG A 62 -14.31 11.03 -8.32
CA ARG A 62 -14.02 12.28 -7.61
C ARG A 62 -12.81 12.20 -6.69
N VAL A 63 -12.33 10.99 -6.43
CA VAL A 63 -11.35 10.72 -5.37
C VAL A 63 -10.28 9.77 -5.91
N VAL A 64 -9.04 10.13 -5.70
CA VAL A 64 -7.89 9.25 -5.87
C VAL A 64 -7.76 8.36 -4.63
N ILE A 65 -7.55 7.06 -4.82
CA ILE A 65 -7.27 6.14 -3.71
C ILE A 65 -5.78 5.86 -3.67
N GLU A 66 -5.17 6.24 -2.54
CA GLU A 66 -3.80 5.88 -2.19
C GLU A 66 -3.83 4.68 -1.23
N THR A 67 -2.84 3.79 -1.32
CA THR A 67 -2.65 2.74 -0.31
C THR A 67 -1.21 2.65 0.15
N ASP A 68 -1.02 2.30 1.42
CA ASP A 68 0.25 1.95 2.01
C ASP A 68 0.11 0.71 2.92
N GLY A 69 1.17 0.31 3.57
CA GLY A 69 1.17 -0.86 4.44
C GLY A 69 2.17 -1.91 3.99
N LYS A 70 3.44 -1.49 3.87
CA LYS A 70 4.57 -2.35 3.52
C LYS A 70 4.56 -2.84 2.06
N LEU A 71 4.21 -1.97 1.15
CA LEU A 71 4.44 -2.22 -0.27
C LEU A 71 5.95 -2.29 -0.54
N MET A 72 6.44 -3.41 -1.11
CA MET A 72 7.86 -3.69 -1.28
C MET A 72 8.25 -4.04 -2.71
N THR A 73 7.31 -4.52 -3.51
CA THR A 73 7.55 -5.08 -4.85
C THR A 73 6.56 -4.54 -5.87
N GLY A 74 6.88 -4.67 -7.15
CA GLY A 74 5.95 -4.35 -8.23
C GLY A 74 4.71 -5.25 -8.24
N ARG A 75 4.84 -6.49 -7.70
CA ARG A 75 3.70 -7.38 -7.48
C ARG A 75 2.71 -6.82 -6.48
N ASP A 76 3.19 -6.23 -5.37
CA ASP A 76 2.31 -5.61 -4.38
C ASP A 76 1.54 -4.45 -5.02
N LEU A 77 2.22 -3.65 -5.86
CA LEU A 77 1.58 -2.57 -6.61
C LEU A 77 0.54 -3.09 -7.61
N ALA A 78 0.85 -4.18 -8.31
CA ALA A 78 -0.09 -4.79 -9.24
C ALA A 78 -1.37 -5.23 -8.52
N ILE A 79 -1.25 -5.91 -7.37
CA ILE A 79 -2.39 -6.31 -6.54
C ILE A 79 -3.16 -5.08 -6.05
N ALA A 80 -2.45 -4.07 -5.54
CA ALA A 80 -3.07 -2.83 -5.06
C ALA A 80 -3.87 -2.13 -6.17
N THR A 81 -3.29 -2.03 -7.37
CA THR A 81 -3.98 -1.44 -8.53
C THR A 81 -5.23 -2.22 -8.90
N LEU A 82 -5.13 -3.55 -8.98
CA LEU A 82 -6.28 -4.42 -9.29
C LEU A 82 -7.39 -4.33 -8.23
N LEU A 83 -7.06 -3.99 -6.98
CA LEU A 83 -8.03 -3.75 -5.91
C LEU A 83 -8.53 -2.30 -5.85
N GLY A 84 -8.00 -1.39 -6.67
CA GLY A 84 -8.53 -0.04 -6.84
C GLY A 84 -7.61 1.11 -6.43
N ALA A 85 -6.34 0.88 -6.09
CA ALA A 85 -5.39 1.96 -5.80
C ALA A 85 -4.86 2.61 -7.08
N GLU A 86 -4.64 3.92 -7.02
CA GLU A 86 -4.04 4.76 -8.07
C GLU A 86 -2.69 5.32 -7.62
N GLU A 87 -2.51 5.50 -6.32
CA GLU A 87 -1.27 6.00 -5.70
C GLU A 87 -0.78 5.03 -4.62
N PHE A 88 0.54 5.06 -4.35
CA PHE A 88 1.21 4.07 -3.50
C PHE A 88 2.17 4.74 -2.53
N GLY A 89 1.97 4.50 -1.22
CA GLY A 89 2.83 4.99 -0.16
C GLY A 89 3.94 4.00 0.20
N PHE A 90 5.17 4.48 0.28
CA PHE A 90 6.34 3.69 0.65
C PHE A 90 7.05 4.26 1.86
N ALA A 91 7.25 3.45 2.89
CA ALA A 91 8.05 3.80 4.05
C ALA A 91 9.18 2.78 4.32
N THR A 92 8.83 1.52 4.53
CA THR A 92 9.80 0.46 4.86
C THR A 92 10.77 0.20 3.71
N ALA A 93 10.30 0.15 2.47
CA ALA A 93 11.11 -0.15 1.29
C ALA A 93 12.27 0.84 1.10
N PRO A 94 12.04 2.18 1.05
CA PRO A 94 13.14 3.14 0.98
C PRO A 94 14.04 3.11 2.22
N LEU A 95 13.52 2.86 3.42
CA LEU A 95 14.36 2.75 4.63
C LEU A 95 15.33 1.56 4.53
N VAL A 96 14.86 0.39 4.11
CA VAL A 96 15.68 -0.81 3.93
C VAL A 96 16.72 -0.57 2.83
N THR A 97 16.32 0.04 1.73
CA THR A 97 17.21 0.40 0.62
C THR A 97 18.33 1.34 1.07
N MET A 98 18.07 2.22 2.04
CA MET A 98 19.06 3.10 2.65
C MET A 98 19.88 2.43 3.74
N GLY A 99 19.72 1.15 3.99
CA GLY A 99 20.52 0.36 4.95
C GLY A 99 19.86 0.19 6.31
N CYS A 100 18.57 0.45 6.47
CA CYS A 100 17.84 0.17 7.71
C CYS A 100 17.80 -1.34 7.97
N VAL A 101 18.17 -1.75 9.19
CA VAL A 101 18.17 -3.15 9.63
C VAL A 101 16.93 -3.52 10.46
N MET A 102 15.93 -2.67 10.47
CA MET A 102 14.62 -2.89 11.10
C MET A 102 14.67 -3.25 12.60
N MET A 103 15.64 -2.68 13.34
CA MET A 103 15.74 -2.90 14.80
C MET A 103 14.64 -2.24 15.61
N ARG A 104 13.88 -1.32 15.03
CA ARG A 104 12.76 -0.60 15.66
C ARG A 104 13.13 0.15 16.95
N VAL A 105 14.35 0.71 16.99
CA VAL A 105 14.85 1.57 18.10
C VAL A 105 14.92 3.05 17.71
N CYS A 106 14.21 3.44 16.69
CA CYS A 106 14.24 4.80 16.11
C CYS A 106 13.81 5.86 17.13
N ASN A 107 12.85 5.53 17.99
CA ASN A 107 12.36 6.42 19.05
C ASN A 107 13.34 6.64 20.20
N LEU A 108 14.43 5.85 20.28
CA LEU A 108 15.43 5.93 21.34
C LEU A 108 16.69 6.71 20.92
N ASP A 109 16.73 7.24 19.70
CA ASP A 109 17.90 7.90 19.10
C ASP A 109 19.18 7.02 19.05
N THR A 110 18.99 5.69 19.06
CA THR A 110 20.07 4.68 19.13
C THR A 110 20.21 3.86 17.85
N CYS A 111 19.78 4.39 16.70
CA CYS A 111 19.86 3.68 15.44
C CYS A 111 21.29 3.25 15.11
N PRO A 112 21.60 1.93 15.06
CA PRO A 112 22.98 1.45 14.94
C PRO A 112 23.59 1.71 13.56
N VAL A 113 22.75 1.89 12.54
CA VAL A 113 23.17 2.15 11.14
C VAL A 113 23.08 3.63 10.74
N GLY A 114 22.66 4.50 11.66
CA GLY A 114 22.67 5.95 11.44
C GLY A 114 21.53 6.51 10.56
N VAL A 115 20.54 5.70 10.17
CA VAL A 115 19.41 6.14 9.32
C VAL A 115 18.48 7.08 10.07
N ALA A 116 18.13 6.73 11.30
CA ALA A 116 17.14 7.45 12.11
C ALA A 116 17.72 7.82 13.48
N THR A 117 18.68 8.74 13.51
CA THR A 117 19.29 9.23 14.74
C THR A 117 19.84 10.63 14.56
N GLN A 118 19.82 11.43 15.62
CA GLN A 118 20.50 12.74 15.69
C GLN A 118 21.87 12.63 16.36
N ASN A 119 22.23 11.48 16.93
CA ASN A 119 23.53 11.26 17.55
C ASN A 119 24.65 11.40 16.51
N PRO A 120 25.62 12.34 16.70
CA PRO A 120 26.64 12.64 15.69
C PRO A 120 27.62 11.49 15.43
N ILE A 121 27.77 10.58 16.39
CA ILE A 121 28.62 9.39 16.24
C ILE A 121 27.93 8.34 15.41
N LEU A 122 26.64 8.08 15.69
CA LEU A 122 25.86 7.08 14.97
C LEU A 122 25.55 7.54 13.53
N ARG A 123 25.30 8.82 13.31
CA ARG A 123 25.10 9.40 11.96
C ARG A 123 26.27 9.12 11.01
N LYS A 124 27.50 9.08 11.50
CA LYS A 124 28.67 8.75 10.68
C LYS A 124 28.67 7.33 10.13
N ARG A 125 27.82 6.45 10.66
CA ARG A 125 27.65 5.06 10.18
C ARG A 125 26.73 4.96 8.98
N PHE A 126 25.97 6.02 8.69
CA PHE A 126 25.05 6.04 7.55
C PHE A 126 25.79 5.96 6.22
N LYS A 127 25.46 4.97 5.41
CA LYS A 127 26.06 4.68 4.11
C LYS A 127 25.10 4.74 2.94
N GLY A 128 23.85 5.11 3.21
CA GLY A 128 22.82 5.24 2.17
C GLY A 128 23.15 6.34 1.17
N LYS A 129 22.71 6.16 -0.06
CA LYS A 129 22.85 7.14 -1.15
C LYS A 129 21.50 7.33 -1.82
N PRO A 130 21.17 8.55 -2.31
CA PRO A 130 19.92 8.82 -3.02
C PRO A 130 19.69 7.87 -4.21
N GLU A 131 20.75 7.54 -4.94
CA GLU A 131 20.71 6.68 -6.11
C GLU A 131 20.17 5.26 -5.80
N TYR A 132 20.33 4.81 -4.56
CA TYR A 132 19.80 3.51 -4.16
C TYR A 132 18.27 3.52 -4.18
N ILE A 133 17.65 4.59 -3.68
CA ILE A 133 16.19 4.76 -3.70
C ILE A 133 15.71 4.95 -5.14
N GLU A 134 16.37 5.82 -5.93
CA GLU A 134 16.00 6.04 -7.32
C GLU A 134 16.00 4.74 -8.12
N ASN A 135 17.06 3.95 -8.02
CA ASN A 135 17.17 2.67 -8.71
C ASN A 135 16.12 1.68 -8.22
N PHE A 136 15.91 1.61 -6.91
CA PHE A 136 14.92 0.71 -6.33
C PHE A 136 13.50 1.04 -6.83
N MET A 137 13.12 2.32 -6.85
CA MET A 137 11.81 2.74 -7.38
C MET A 137 11.67 2.46 -8.88
N ARG A 138 12.74 2.63 -9.66
CA ARG A 138 12.76 2.24 -11.07
C ARG A 138 12.57 0.74 -11.26
N PHE A 139 13.16 -0.09 -10.40
CA PHE A 139 12.98 -1.55 -10.46
C PHE A 139 11.54 -1.95 -10.10
N ILE A 140 10.94 -1.35 -9.08
CA ILE A 140 9.53 -1.57 -8.74
C ILE A 140 8.63 -1.17 -9.92
N ALA A 141 8.86 -0.01 -10.52
CA ALA A 141 8.09 0.45 -11.67
C ALA A 141 8.27 -0.49 -12.89
N GLN A 142 9.48 -0.99 -13.11
CA GLN A 142 9.73 -1.96 -14.18
C GLN A 142 9.02 -3.29 -13.91
N GLU A 143 9.07 -3.81 -12.69
CA GLU A 143 8.37 -5.03 -12.31
C GLU A 143 6.84 -4.87 -12.49
N LEU A 144 6.27 -3.73 -12.08
CA LEU A 144 4.85 -3.42 -12.34
C LEU A 144 4.54 -3.44 -13.84
N ARG A 145 5.37 -2.83 -14.68
CA ARG A 145 5.20 -2.85 -16.14
C ARG A 145 5.22 -4.26 -16.73
N GLU A 146 6.02 -5.14 -16.17
CA GLU A 146 6.06 -6.55 -16.59
C GLU A 146 4.75 -7.28 -16.24
N TYR A 147 4.19 -7.04 -15.05
CA TYR A 147 2.86 -7.55 -14.70
C TYR A 147 1.77 -6.96 -15.59
N MET A 148 1.79 -5.65 -15.84
CA MET A 148 0.85 -5.00 -16.75
C MET A 148 0.90 -5.63 -18.15
N ALA A 149 2.09 -5.87 -18.69
CA ALA A 149 2.27 -6.49 -19.99
C ALA A 149 1.73 -7.93 -20.02
N GLN A 150 1.96 -8.72 -18.98
CA GLN A 150 1.43 -10.09 -18.86
C GLN A 150 -0.10 -10.11 -18.81
N LEU A 151 -0.71 -9.12 -18.15
CA LEU A 151 -2.16 -8.96 -18.03
C LEU A 151 -2.80 -8.25 -19.23
N GLY A 152 -1.99 -7.71 -20.16
CA GLY A 152 -2.46 -7.05 -21.37
C GLY A 152 -2.84 -5.58 -21.21
N PHE A 153 -2.47 -4.92 -20.11
CA PHE A 153 -2.75 -3.49 -19.86
C PHE A 153 -1.67 -2.57 -20.46
N LYS A 154 -2.10 -1.45 -21.02
CA LYS A 154 -1.20 -0.40 -21.55
C LYS A 154 -0.95 0.72 -20.53
N THR A 155 -1.94 1.01 -19.69
CA THR A 155 -1.88 2.06 -18.66
C THR A 155 -2.28 1.49 -17.31
N VAL A 156 -1.86 2.17 -16.23
CA VAL A 156 -2.26 1.82 -14.86
C VAL A 156 -3.78 2.02 -14.70
N ASP A 157 -4.33 3.08 -15.30
CA ASP A 157 -5.76 3.40 -15.21
C ASP A 157 -6.65 2.28 -15.74
N GLU A 158 -6.22 1.60 -16.82
CA GLU A 158 -6.95 0.43 -17.36
C GLU A 158 -6.97 -0.76 -16.38
N MET A 159 -6.02 -0.81 -15.47
CA MET A 159 -5.84 -1.89 -14.51
C MET A 159 -6.58 -1.64 -13.18
N VAL A 160 -6.87 -0.36 -12.87
CA VAL A 160 -7.49 0.03 -11.59
C VAL A 160 -8.83 -0.66 -11.41
N GLY A 161 -8.95 -1.40 -10.28
CA GLY A 161 -10.20 -2.06 -9.89
C GLY A 161 -10.55 -3.34 -10.66
N ARG A 162 -9.65 -3.86 -11.51
CA ARG A 162 -9.83 -5.13 -12.24
C ARG A 162 -9.58 -6.36 -11.34
N SER A 163 -10.29 -6.40 -10.21
CA SER A 163 -10.22 -7.48 -9.23
C SER A 163 -10.62 -8.87 -9.77
N ASP A 164 -11.31 -8.90 -10.91
CA ASP A 164 -11.65 -10.11 -11.67
C ASP A 164 -10.42 -10.90 -12.16
N LEU A 165 -9.24 -10.27 -12.18
CA LEU A 165 -7.97 -10.90 -12.57
C LEU A 165 -7.17 -11.46 -11.39
N LEU A 166 -7.69 -11.35 -10.18
CA LEU A 166 -7.09 -11.92 -8.98
C LEU A 166 -7.76 -13.23 -8.62
N GLU A 167 -6.94 -14.25 -8.40
CA GLU A 167 -7.40 -15.56 -7.93
C GLU A 167 -6.75 -15.90 -6.58
N PRO A 168 -7.53 -16.45 -5.63
CA PRO A 168 -6.97 -16.98 -4.40
C PRO A 168 -6.01 -18.15 -4.68
N LYS A 169 -4.93 -18.24 -3.93
CA LYS A 169 -4.07 -19.42 -4.00
C LYS A 169 -4.80 -20.67 -3.48
N ASP A 170 -4.47 -21.83 -4.03
CA ASP A 170 -5.10 -23.11 -3.68
C ASP A 170 -5.00 -23.51 -2.20
N ASP A 171 -4.00 -23.01 -1.49
CA ASP A 171 -3.76 -23.27 -0.07
C ASP A 171 -4.64 -22.42 0.88
N VAL A 172 -5.38 -21.43 0.36
CA VAL A 172 -6.21 -20.49 1.14
C VAL A 172 -7.70 -20.88 1.11
N LYS A 173 -8.03 -22.16 1.00
CA LYS A 173 -9.42 -22.65 0.83
C LYS A 173 -10.39 -22.35 1.99
N ASN A 174 -9.87 -21.94 3.15
CA ASN A 174 -10.69 -21.68 4.36
C ASN A 174 -11.08 -20.20 4.53
N ILE A 175 -10.68 -19.31 3.63
CA ILE A 175 -11.00 -17.88 3.69
C ILE A 175 -11.86 -17.52 2.48
N ASP A 176 -13.03 -16.99 2.73
CA ASP A 176 -13.89 -16.45 1.67
C ASP A 176 -13.40 -15.06 1.24
N LEU A 177 -12.76 -14.98 0.08
CA LEU A 177 -12.29 -13.75 -0.54
C LEU A 177 -13.27 -13.16 -1.58
N SER A 178 -14.43 -13.76 -1.75
CA SER A 178 -15.39 -13.35 -2.78
C SER A 178 -15.81 -11.89 -2.68
N LYS A 179 -15.88 -11.34 -1.46
CA LYS A 179 -16.22 -9.93 -1.23
C LYS A 179 -15.11 -8.96 -1.62
N ILE A 180 -13.84 -9.39 -1.56
CA ILE A 180 -12.68 -8.57 -1.95
C ILE A 180 -12.48 -8.62 -3.46
N LEU A 181 -12.70 -9.80 -4.05
CA LEU A 181 -12.47 -10.07 -5.47
C LEU A 181 -13.71 -9.80 -6.33
N ASN A 182 -14.73 -9.17 -5.77
CA ASN A 182 -15.94 -8.83 -6.50
C ASN A 182 -15.69 -7.64 -7.44
N LEU A 183 -15.87 -7.86 -8.73
CA LEU A 183 -15.90 -6.76 -9.69
C LEU A 183 -17.20 -5.99 -9.49
N SER A 184 -17.09 -4.76 -9.03
CA SER A 184 -18.26 -3.89 -8.86
C SER A 184 -18.76 -3.39 -10.22
N LEU A 185 -19.73 -4.09 -10.79
CA LEU A 185 -20.28 -3.86 -12.13
C LEU A 185 -21.40 -2.80 -12.16
N ILE A 186 -21.47 -1.88 -11.20
CA ILE A 186 -22.61 -0.96 -11.08
C ILE A 186 -22.66 0.10 -12.20
N HIS A 187 -21.62 0.20 -13.01
CA HIS A 187 -21.60 1.12 -14.15
C HIS A 187 -21.06 0.46 -15.43
N ILE A 188 -21.88 -0.35 -16.04
CA ILE A 188 -21.82 -0.63 -17.48
C ILE A 188 -23.04 0.03 -18.13
#